data_f36c6ce78a4bcd4b0d2d4ce6f83a1b29
#
_entry.id   f36c6ce78a4bcd4b0d2d4ce6f83a1b29
#
_cell.length_a   1.000
_cell.length_b   1.000
_cell.length_c   1.000
_cell.angle_alpha   90.00
_cell.angle_beta   90.00
_cell.angle_gamma   90.00
#
_symmetry.space_group_name_H-M   'P 1'
#
loop_
_entity.id
_entity.type
_entity.pdbx_description
1 polymer ?
#
loop_
_entity_poly.entity_id
_entity_poly.type
_entity_poly.pdbx_seq_one_letter_code
_entity_poly.pdbx_strand_id
1 'polypeptide(L)'
;MVALADIEAYAHEIARRFKPKRIILFGSYADGEPDDHSDVDLLVVIADGGDPLGKAMEISRALPHYGFALDLIVRDPDVLQRRIEQHDWFLIEITEKGRVLYEAQHQRVG
;
A
#
# COMPACT_ATOMS: atom_id res chain seq x y z
N MET A 1 4.70 -17.63 7.82
CA MET A 1 5.14 -16.35 7.22
C MET A 1 4.82 -16.35 5.74
N VAL A 2 4.57 -15.19 5.20
CA VAL A 2 4.20 -15.03 3.79
C VAL A 2 5.47 -14.77 2.99
N ALA A 3 5.61 -15.40 1.84
CA ALA A 3 6.74 -15.14 0.96
C ALA A 3 6.61 -13.76 0.31
N LEU A 4 7.72 -13.04 0.15
CA LEU A 4 7.72 -11.73 -0.49
C LEU A 4 7.12 -11.80 -1.90
N ALA A 5 7.40 -12.89 -2.64
CA ALA A 5 6.84 -13.08 -3.98
C ALA A 5 5.30 -13.09 -3.98
N ASP A 6 4.68 -13.65 -2.94
CA ASP A 6 3.22 -13.68 -2.82
C ASP A 6 2.66 -12.29 -2.51
N ILE A 7 3.36 -11.53 -1.69
CA ILE A 7 3.00 -10.14 -1.39
C ILE A 7 3.11 -9.29 -2.65
N GLU A 8 4.19 -9.44 -3.40
CA GLU A 8 4.38 -8.71 -4.66
C GLU A 8 3.31 -9.07 -5.68
N ALA A 9 2.94 -10.35 -5.78
CA ALA A 9 1.89 -10.79 -6.69
C ALA A 9 0.55 -10.15 -6.33
N TYR A 10 0.25 -10.07 -5.04
CA TYR A 10 -0.97 -9.42 -4.56
C TYR A 10 -0.97 -7.93 -4.90
N ALA A 11 0.15 -7.26 -4.66
CA ALA A 11 0.29 -5.84 -4.99
C ALA A 11 0.12 -5.58 -6.49
N HIS A 12 0.67 -6.45 -7.33
CA HIS A 12 0.52 -6.31 -8.78
C HIS A 12 -0.92 -6.51 -9.24
N GLU A 13 -1.69 -7.36 -8.56
CA GLU A 13 -3.11 -7.52 -8.85
C GLU A 13 -3.90 -6.27 -8.48
N ILE A 14 -3.58 -5.64 -7.34
CA ILE A 14 -4.16 -4.34 -6.98
C ILE A 14 -3.83 -3.31 -8.07
N ALA A 15 -2.58 -3.26 -8.48
CA ALA A 15 -2.12 -2.32 -9.49
C ALA A 15 -2.87 -2.51 -10.83
N ARG A 16 -3.06 -3.76 -11.22
CA ARG A 16 -3.73 -4.08 -12.48
C ARG A 16 -5.19 -3.65 -12.48
N ARG A 17 -5.90 -3.88 -11.37
CA ARG A 17 -7.34 -3.64 -11.29
C ARG A 17 -7.70 -2.22 -10.90
N PHE A 18 -6.95 -1.61 -10.01
CA PHE A 18 -7.31 -0.32 -9.43
C PHE A 18 -6.44 0.84 -9.90
N LYS A 19 -5.28 0.54 -10.48
CA LYS A 19 -4.35 1.52 -11.04
C LYS A 19 -3.98 2.64 -10.07
N PRO A 20 -3.44 2.29 -8.87
CA PRO A 20 -3.01 3.30 -7.92
C PRO A 20 -1.75 4.01 -8.40
N LYS A 21 -1.37 5.08 -7.70
CA LYS A 21 -0.10 5.73 -7.95
C LYS A 21 1.07 4.94 -7.39
N ARG A 22 0.92 4.39 -6.18
CA ARG A 22 1.98 3.60 -5.53
C ARG A 22 1.36 2.57 -4.62
N ILE A 23 2.12 1.52 -4.37
CA ILE A 23 1.84 0.53 -3.33
C ILE A 23 3.14 0.33 -2.56
N ILE A 24 3.09 0.53 -1.24
CA ILE A 24 4.27 0.47 -0.38
C ILE A 24 4.04 -0.57 0.70
N LEU A 25 4.97 -1.52 0.81
CA LEU A 25 5.02 -2.48 1.92
C LEU A 25 5.69 -1.81 3.11
N PHE A 26 5.08 -1.88 4.28
CA PHE A 26 5.69 -1.34 5.49
C PHE A 26 5.55 -2.35 6.64
N GLY A 27 6.02 -1.96 7.82
CA GLY A 27 5.98 -2.83 8.99
C GLY A 27 7.01 -3.95 8.94
N SER A 28 6.74 -5.04 9.65
CA SER A 28 7.74 -6.11 9.87
C SER A 28 8.21 -6.76 8.59
N TYR A 29 7.34 -6.94 7.60
CA TYR A 29 7.76 -7.53 6.32
C TYR A 29 8.69 -6.62 5.53
N ALA A 30 8.53 -5.31 5.65
CA ALA A 30 9.43 -4.36 5.00
C ALA A 30 10.78 -4.29 5.73
N ASP A 31 10.74 -4.42 7.06
CA ASP A 31 11.95 -4.37 7.89
C ASP A 31 12.77 -5.66 7.84
N GLY A 32 12.22 -6.72 7.25
CA GLY A 32 12.91 -8.00 7.15
C GLY A 32 12.86 -8.84 8.42
N GLU A 33 12.00 -8.50 9.37
CA GLU A 33 11.89 -9.18 10.65
C GLU A 33 10.46 -9.66 10.95
N PRO A 34 9.74 -10.27 9.98
CA PRO A 34 8.41 -10.79 10.27
C PRO A 34 8.49 -12.07 11.10
N ASP A 35 7.41 -12.33 11.84
CA ASP A 35 7.22 -13.61 12.53
C ASP A 35 5.88 -14.22 12.10
N ASP A 36 5.51 -15.36 12.71
CA ASP A 36 4.29 -16.08 12.33
C ASP A 36 2.99 -15.30 12.63
N HIS A 37 3.09 -14.25 13.44
CA HIS A 37 1.95 -13.42 13.82
C HIS A 37 1.93 -12.06 13.12
N SER A 38 2.92 -11.80 12.26
CA SER A 38 3.01 -10.52 11.55
C SER A 38 1.96 -10.42 10.46
N ASP A 39 1.27 -9.29 10.43
CA ASP A 39 0.39 -8.94 9.31
C ASP A 39 1.21 -8.37 8.16
N VAL A 40 0.69 -8.53 6.95
CA VAL A 40 1.24 -7.84 5.79
C VAL A 40 0.61 -6.44 5.77
N ASP A 41 1.44 -5.41 5.85
CA ASP A 41 1.00 -4.01 5.89
C ASP A 41 1.27 -3.33 4.55
N LEU A 42 0.21 -2.89 3.88
CA LEU A 42 0.33 -2.21 2.58
C LEU A 42 -0.32 -0.84 2.64
N LEU A 43 0.39 0.16 2.13
CA LEU A 43 -0.18 1.48 1.86
C LEU A 43 -0.44 1.58 0.35
N VAL A 44 -1.69 1.81 -0.02
CA VAL A 44 -2.09 2.01 -1.41
C VAL A 44 -2.42 3.49 -1.60
N VAL A 45 -1.63 4.16 -2.44
CA VAL A 45 -1.83 5.58 -2.74
C VAL A 45 -2.71 5.66 -3.97
N ILE A 46 -3.97 6.04 -3.77
CA ILE A 46 -5.00 6.02 -4.81
C ILE A 46 -6.08 7.05 -4.48
N ALA A 47 -6.70 7.62 -5.51
CA ALA A 47 -7.87 8.48 -5.31
C ALA A 47 -8.99 7.68 -4.63
N ASP A 48 -9.52 8.21 -3.52
CA ASP A 48 -10.46 7.48 -2.68
C ASP A 48 -11.85 8.14 -2.57
N GLY A 49 -12.05 9.25 -3.26
CA GLY A 49 -13.32 9.98 -3.22
C GLY A 49 -13.65 10.57 -1.85
N GLY A 50 -12.67 10.72 -0.99
CA GLY A 50 -12.85 11.19 0.38
C GLY A 50 -13.21 10.09 1.37
N ASP A 51 -13.15 8.82 0.95
CA ASP A 51 -13.49 7.67 1.79
C ASP A 51 -12.38 6.62 1.72
N PRO A 52 -11.25 6.85 2.40
CA PRO A 52 -10.13 5.92 2.35
C PRO A 52 -10.46 4.54 2.91
N LEU A 53 -11.26 4.47 3.97
CA LEU A 53 -11.65 3.18 4.55
C LEU A 53 -12.54 2.39 3.59
N GLY A 54 -13.50 3.06 2.97
CA GLY A 54 -14.38 2.42 1.97
C GLY A 54 -13.60 1.91 0.78
N LYS A 55 -12.61 2.68 0.32
CA LYS A 55 -11.74 2.24 -0.79
C LYS A 55 -10.91 1.04 -0.38
N ALA A 56 -10.36 1.01 0.83
CA ALA A 56 -9.61 -0.14 1.33
C ALA A 56 -10.49 -1.39 1.38
N MET A 57 -11.73 -1.26 1.82
CA MET A 57 -12.67 -2.37 1.84
C MET A 57 -13.03 -2.84 0.44
N GLU A 58 -13.19 -1.93 -0.50
CA GLU A 58 -13.46 -2.26 -1.90
C GLU A 58 -12.34 -3.11 -2.48
N ILE A 59 -11.09 -2.70 -2.27
CA ILE A 59 -9.91 -3.41 -2.76
C ILE A 59 -9.84 -4.81 -2.12
N SER A 60 -9.99 -4.87 -0.81
CA SER A 60 -9.90 -6.12 -0.06
C SER A 60 -10.97 -7.14 -0.48
N ARG A 61 -12.17 -6.66 -0.77
CA ARG A 61 -13.26 -7.54 -1.23
C ARG A 61 -13.05 -8.01 -2.67
N ALA A 62 -12.49 -7.16 -3.51
CA ALA A 62 -12.26 -7.50 -4.91
C ALA A 62 -11.12 -8.50 -5.07
N LEU A 63 -10.15 -8.47 -4.15
CA LEU A 63 -8.93 -9.28 -4.22
C LEU A 63 -8.73 -10.03 -2.90
N PRO A 64 -9.32 -11.23 -2.76
CA PRO A 64 -9.11 -12.03 -1.56
C PRO A 64 -7.63 -12.35 -1.34
N HIS A 65 -7.19 -12.21 -0.09
CA HIS A 65 -5.79 -12.45 0.30
C HIS A 65 -5.71 -13.77 1.06
N TYR A 66 -5.61 -14.86 0.32
CA TYR A 66 -5.58 -16.19 0.92
C TYR A 66 -4.25 -16.46 1.60
N GLY A 67 -4.31 -16.97 2.81
CA GLY A 67 -3.14 -17.46 3.52
C GLY A 67 -2.35 -16.40 4.29
N PHE A 68 -2.83 -15.14 4.33
CA PHE A 68 -2.17 -14.14 5.16
C PHE A 68 -3.13 -13.05 5.63
N ALA A 69 -2.81 -12.49 6.80
CA ALA A 69 -3.52 -11.35 7.34
C ALA A 69 -3.01 -10.07 6.67
N LEU A 70 -3.92 -9.25 6.21
CA LEU A 70 -3.59 -8.03 5.48
C LEU A 70 -4.14 -6.82 6.20
N ASP A 71 -3.27 -5.85 6.45
CA ASP A 71 -3.65 -4.53 6.91
C ASP A 71 -3.46 -3.55 5.73
N LEU A 72 -4.56 -3.15 5.13
CA LEU A 72 -4.56 -2.32 3.94
C LEU A 72 -4.96 -0.90 4.29
N ILE A 73 -4.04 0.04 4.11
CA ILE A 73 -4.28 1.46 4.35
C ILE A 73 -4.32 2.16 3.01
N VAL A 74 -5.34 2.99 2.80
CA VAL A 74 -5.49 3.79 1.60
C VAL A 74 -5.31 5.26 1.93
N ARG A 75 -4.58 5.96 1.09
CA ARG A 75 -4.47 7.43 1.16
C ARG A 75 -4.55 8.02 -0.24
N ASP A 76 -5.35 9.04 -0.38
CA ASP A 76 -5.39 9.84 -1.60
C ASP A 76 -4.04 10.53 -1.80
N PRO A 77 -3.52 10.64 -3.04
CA PRO A 77 -2.20 11.24 -3.27
C PRO A 77 -2.05 12.66 -2.71
N ASP A 78 -3.08 13.49 -2.87
CA ASP A 78 -3.02 14.88 -2.38
C ASP A 78 -3.09 14.94 -0.87
N VAL A 79 -3.90 14.08 -0.25
CA VAL A 79 -3.98 13.98 1.21
C VAL A 79 -2.65 13.49 1.77
N LEU A 80 -2.05 12.50 1.14
CA LEU A 80 -0.74 11.99 1.57
C LEU A 80 0.31 13.11 1.55
N GLN A 81 0.36 13.86 0.45
CA GLN A 81 1.31 14.97 0.32
C GLN A 81 1.12 16.01 1.42
N ARG A 82 -0.12 16.42 1.69
CA ARG A 82 -0.42 17.39 2.75
C ARG A 82 -0.06 16.87 4.13
N ARG A 83 -0.35 15.60 4.41
CA ARG A 83 -0.01 14.98 5.69
C ARG A 83 1.48 14.94 5.92
N ILE A 84 2.25 14.64 4.89
CA ILE A 84 3.72 14.64 4.96
C ILE A 84 4.22 16.08 5.26
N GLU A 85 3.67 17.07 4.60
CA GLU A 85 4.02 18.48 4.83
C GLU A 85 3.64 18.93 6.25
N GLN A 86 2.60 18.33 6.83
CA GLN A 86 2.16 18.59 8.20
C GLN A 86 2.89 17.73 9.25
N HIS A 87 3.95 17.04 8.85
CA HIS A 87 4.79 16.20 9.71
C HIS A 87 4.04 15.01 10.33
N ASP A 88 3.22 14.34 9.54
CA ASP A 88 2.63 13.06 9.95
C ASP A 88 3.73 12.00 9.95
N TRP A 89 4.29 11.72 11.11
CA TRP A 89 5.43 10.83 11.26
C TRP A 89 5.17 9.41 10.79
N PHE A 90 3.96 8.92 10.98
CA PHE A 90 3.60 7.57 10.52
C PHE A 90 3.71 7.46 8.99
N LEU A 91 3.11 8.42 8.28
CA LEU A 91 3.16 8.42 6.81
C LEU A 91 4.56 8.74 6.27
N ILE A 92 5.29 9.63 6.95
CA ILE A 92 6.68 9.91 6.59
C ILE A 92 7.52 8.64 6.70
N GLU A 93 7.40 7.92 7.79
CA GLU A 93 8.16 6.69 7.99
C GLU A 93 7.83 5.65 6.93
N ILE A 94 6.55 5.46 6.61
CA ILE A 94 6.15 4.53 5.56
C ILE A 94 6.79 4.90 4.22
N THR A 95 6.71 6.17 3.84
CA THR A 95 7.21 6.61 2.53
C THR A 95 8.73 6.61 2.45
N GLU A 96 9.43 6.83 3.56
CA GLU A 96 10.89 6.86 3.57
C GLU A 96 11.52 5.48 3.76
N LYS A 97 10.93 4.66 4.65
CA LYS A 97 11.51 3.37 5.02
C LYS A 97 10.78 2.17 4.43
N GLY A 98 9.58 2.37 3.92
CA GLY A 98 8.82 1.32 3.31
C GLY A 98 9.44 0.84 2.00
N ARG A 99 9.00 -0.34 1.55
CA ARG A 99 9.46 -0.91 0.30
C ARG A 99 8.40 -0.68 -0.78
N VAL A 100 8.75 0.07 -1.81
CA VAL A 100 7.84 0.32 -2.93
C VAL A 100 7.70 -0.95 -3.75
N LEU A 101 6.49 -1.51 -3.82
CA LEU A 101 6.20 -2.70 -4.61
C LEU A 101 5.66 -2.34 -6.00
N TYR A 102 5.06 -1.17 -6.11
CA TYR A 102 4.53 -0.69 -7.39
C TYR A 102 4.54 0.83 -7.42
N GLU A 103 4.90 1.38 -8.55
CA GLU A 103 4.83 2.82 -8.80
C GLU A 103 4.40 3.04 -10.24
N ALA A 104 3.34 3.82 -10.41
CA ALA A 104 2.83 4.13 -11.74
C ALA A 104 3.85 4.97 -12.50
N GLN A 105 4.06 4.63 -13.78
CA GLN A 105 4.94 5.42 -14.61
C GLN A 105 4.26 6.73 -14.98
N HIS A 106 5.01 7.81 -14.79
CA HIS A 106 4.56 9.10 -15.29
C HIS A 106 4.78 9.17 -16.78
N GLN A 107 3.70 9.24 -17.54
CA GLN A 107 3.85 9.59 -18.93
C GLN A 107 4.15 11.06 -19.03
N ARG A 108 5.33 11.38 -19.50
CA ARG A 108 5.64 12.75 -19.85
C ARG A 108 4.95 13.08 -21.15
N VAL A 109 4.07 14.02 -21.08
CA VAL A 109 3.51 14.63 -22.28
C VAL A 109 4.42 15.79 -22.66
N GLY A 110 4.92 15.75 -23.82
CA GLY A 110 5.68 16.87 -24.39
C GLY A 110 7.08 16.66 -24.57
#